data_7c51ec398f051ff04299b804a988247a
#
_entry.id   7c51ec398f051ff04299b804a988247a
#
_cell.length_a   1.000
_cell.length_b   1.000
_cell.length_c   1.000
_cell.angle_alpha   90.00
_cell.angle_beta   90.00
_cell.angle_gamma   90.00
#
_symmetry.space_group_name_H-M   'P 1'
#
loop_
_entity.id
_entity.type
_entity.pdbx_description
1 polymer ?
#
loop_
_entity_poly.entity_id
_entity_poly.type
_entity_poly.pdbx_seq_one_letter_code
_entity_poly.pdbx_strand_id
1 'polypeptide(L)' 'MTKLSVTIPEAAEMIGIGRSSLYALFKEKKLTPRKSGKRTLILVDDLKRYVENLPAAS' A
#
# COMPACT_ATOMS: atom_id res chain seq x y z
N MET A 1 -6.12 -8.88 -16.21
CA MET A 1 -5.21 -9.65 -15.37
C MET A 1 -4.90 -8.88 -14.10
N THR A 2 -5.01 -9.52 -12.95
CA THR A 2 -4.80 -8.87 -11.66
C THR A 2 -3.30 -8.71 -11.39
N LYS A 3 -2.87 -7.50 -11.04
CA LYS A 3 -1.48 -7.28 -10.66
C LYS A 3 -1.20 -7.86 -9.28
N LEU A 4 -0.03 -8.45 -9.10
CA LEU A 4 0.39 -8.96 -7.80
C LEU A 4 0.99 -7.85 -6.93
N SER A 5 1.53 -6.82 -7.57
CA SER A 5 2.16 -5.71 -6.87
C SER A 5 1.95 -4.42 -7.66
N VAL A 6 2.12 -3.29 -6.99
CA VAL A 6 1.95 -1.98 -7.60
C VAL A 6 3.05 -1.05 -7.09
N THR A 7 3.25 0.06 -7.81
CA THR A 7 4.21 1.08 -7.39
C THR A 7 3.62 1.93 -6.27
N ILE A 8 4.47 2.77 -5.65
CA ILE A 8 4.02 3.66 -4.59
C ILE A 8 2.87 4.58 -5.05
N PRO A 9 2.99 5.30 -6.19
CA PRO A 9 1.87 6.14 -6.64
C PRO A 9 0.60 5.34 -6.91
N GLU A 10 0.73 4.17 -7.51
CA GLU A 10 -0.42 3.32 -7.79
C GLU A 10 -1.09 2.85 -6.49
N ALA A 11 -0.29 2.48 -5.50
CA ALA A 11 -0.82 2.01 -4.23
C ALA A 11 -1.60 3.12 -3.52
N ALA A 12 -1.03 4.33 -3.49
CA ALA A 12 -1.69 5.48 -2.87
C ALA A 12 -3.04 5.75 -3.54
N GLU A 13 -3.08 5.68 -4.86
CA GLU A 13 -4.32 5.91 -5.61
C GLU A 13 -5.34 4.81 -5.33
N MET A 14 -4.89 3.56 -5.26
CA MET A 14 -5.79 2.43 -5.04
C MET A 14 -6.51 2.49 -3.71
N ILE A 15 -5.84 2.96 -2.66
CA ILE A 15 -6.46 3.03 -1.34
C ILE A 15 -6.92 4.44 -0.99
N GLY A 16 -6.78 5.38 -1.93
CA GLY A 16 -7.36 6.72 -1.77
C GLY A 16 -6.67 7.62 -0.77
N ILE A 17 -5.37 7.45 -0.57
CA ILE A 17 -4.61 8.31 0.34
C ILE A 17 -3.45 8.96 -0.41
N GLY A 18 -2.89 10.01 0.17
CA GLY A 18 -1.73 10.66 -0.41
C GLY A 18 -0.45 9.85 -0.18
N ARG A 19 0.58 10.14 -0.99
CA ARG A 19 1.87 9.47 -0.85
C ARG A 19 2.49 9.66 0.53
N SER A 20 2.34 10.85 1.09
CA SER A 20 2.87 11.13 2.43
C SER A 20 2.25 10.21 3.48
N SER A 21 0.93 10.00 3.38
CA SER A 21 0.24 9.09 4.29
C SER A 21 0.72 7.65 4.10
N LEU A 22 0.97 7.27 2.85
CA LEU A 22 1.47 5.94 2.55
C LEU A 22 2.85 5.71 3.17
N TYR A 23 3.75 6.68 3.07
CA TYR A 23 5.07 6.58 3.70
C TYR A 23 4.96 6.51 5.21
N ALA A 24 4.00 7.20 5.80
CA ALA A 24 3.75 7.12 7.24
C ALA A 24 3.35 5.69 7.63
N LEU A 25 2.56 5.01 6.79
CA LEU A 25 2.19 3.62 7.04
C LEU A 25 3.39 2.69 7.00
N PHE A 26 4.35 2.96 6.13
CA PHE A 26 5.59 2.19 6.09
C PHE A 26 6.37 2.39 7.39
N LYS A 27 6.47 3.63 7.84
CA LYS A 27 7.18 3.98 9.05
C LYS A 27 6.55 3.30 10.27
N GLU A 28 5.23 3.23 10.28
CA GLU A 28 4.49 2.58 11.37
C GLU A 28 4.42 1.07 11.23
N LYS A 29 4.99 0.54 10.15
CA LYS A 29 5.02 -0.90 9.85
C LYS A 29 3.63 -1.50 9.61
N LYS A 30 2.70 -0.66 9.22
CA LYS A 30 1.37 -1.13 8.82
C LYS A 30 1.35 -1.69 7.42
N LEU A 31 2.26 -1.21 6.58
CA LEU A 31 2.49 -1.73 5.24
C LEU A 31 3.99 -1.91 5.07
N THR A 32 4.40 -2.94 4.35
CA THR A 32 5.80 -3.23 4.12
C THR A 32 6.11 -3.09 2.64
N PRO A 33 6.91 -2.09 2.24
CA PRO A 33 7.34 -1.99 0.84
C PRO A 33 8.36 -3.08 0.54
N ARG A 34 8.35 -3.54 -0.71
CA ARG A 34 9.29 -4.56 -1.17
C ARG A 34 10.09 -4.00 -2.32
N LYS A 35 11.33 -4.40 -2.43
CA LYS A 35 12.20 -3.94 -3.49
C LYS A 35 12.37 -4.99 -4.56
N SER A 36 12.24 -4.55 -5.82
CA SER A 36 12.54 -5.38 -6.97
C SER A 36 13.52 -4.59 -7.84
N GLY A 37 14.81 -4.88 -7.70
CA GLY A 37 15.83 -4.09 -8.37
C GLY A 37 15.81 -2.65 -7.85
N LYS A 38 15.59 -1.71 -8.74
CA LYS A 38 15.52 -0.28 -8.37
C LYS A 38 14.12 0.19 -8.03
N ARG A 39 13.14 -0.69 -8.16
CA ARG A 39 11.74 -0.31 -7.93
C ARG A 39 11.30 -0.70 -6.54
N THR A 40 10.46 0.16 -5.95
CA THR A 40 9.79 -0.15 -4.70
C THR A 40 8.37 -0.53 -5.04
N LEU A 41 7.97 -1.72 -4.60
CA LEU A 41 6.65 -2.27 -4.90
C LEU A 41 5.90 -2.60 -3.62
N ILE A 42 4.59 -2.62 -3.71
CA ILE A 42 3.74 -3.01 -2.59
C ILE A 42 2.84 -4.12 -3.09
N LEU A 43 2.75 -5.19 -2.31
CA LEU A 43 1.88 -6.31 -2.66
C LEU A 43 0.42 -5.86 -2.58
N VAL A 44 -0.35 -6.19 -3.60
CA VAL A 44 -1.78 -5.87 -3.62
C VAL A 44 -2.49 -6.52 -2.43
N ASP A 45 -2.10 -7.74 -2.08
CA ASP A 45 -2.67 -8.43 -0.93
C ASP A 45 -2.42 -7.69 0.38
N ASP A 46 -1.25 -7.05 0.51
CA ASP A 46 -0.95 -6.26 1.70
C ASP A 46 -1.84 -5.02 1.77
N LEU A 47 -2.07 -4.37 0.64
CA LEU A 47 -2.97 -3.21 0.57
C LEU A 47 -4.39 -3.62 0.93
N LYS A 48 -4.85 -4.72 0.38
CA LYS A 48 -6.18 -5.23 0.63
C LYS A 48 -6.37 -5.54 2.11
N ARG A 49 -5.40 -6.23 2.71
CA ARG A 49 -5.47 -6.59 4.11
C ARG A 49 -5.49 -5.34 5.00
N TYR A 50 -4.68 -4.35 4.67
CA TYR A 50 -4.66 -3.11 5.43
C TYR A 50 -6.03 -2.43 5.41
N VAL A 51 -6.62 -2.29 4.23
CA VAL A 51 -7.92 -1.63 4.09
C VAL A 51 -9.01 -2.43 4.80
N GLU A 52 -8.99 -3.75 4.70
CA GLU A 52 -9.98 -4.60 5.34
C GLU A 52 -9.94 -4.51 6.87
N ASN A 53 -8.77 -4.20 7.43
CA ASN A 53 -8.60 -4.08 8.86
C ASN A 53 -8.88 -2.68 9.42
N LEU A 54 -9.23 -1.74 8.55
CA LEU A 54 -9.61 -0.41 9.03
C LEU A 54 -10.96 -0.46 9.75
N PRO A 55 -11.14 0.40 10.78
CA PRO A 55 -12.44 0.46 11.43
C PRO A 55 -13.52 0.91 10.46
N ALA A 56 -14.72 0.40 10.67
CA ALA A 56 -15.84 0.81 9.83
C ALA A 56 -16.14 2.30 10.06
N ALA A 57 -16.39 3.02 8.98
CA ALA A 57 -16.83 4.42 9.08
C ALA A 57 -18.28 4.41 9.48
N SER A 58 -18.59 4.98 10.62
CA SER A 58 -19.95 5.00 11.12
C SER A 58 -20.59 6.37 10.96
#